data_ab9cd3de14214db72f5c0852ee4c2fb6
#
_entry.id   ab9cd3de14214db72f5c0852ee4c2fb6
#
_cell.length_a   1.000
_cell.length_b   1.000
_cell.length_c   1.000
_cell.angle_alpha   90.00
_cell.angle_beta   90.00
_cell.angle_gamma   90.00
#
_symmetry.space_group_name_H-M   'P 1'
#
loop_
_entity.id
_entity.type
_entity.pdbx_description
1 polymer ?
#
loop_
_entity_poly.entity_id
_entity_poly.type
_entity_poly.pdbx_seq_one_letter_code
_entity_poly.pdbx_strand_id
1 'polypeptide(L)'
;MEYLIQNGELSIMQKLEILTDAAKYDVACTSSGVERKGDGKHMGNCTKAGICHSFSSDGRCISLLKILMTNECIFDCKYCLNRKSNDVPRATFTPEEICTLTMEFYRRNYIEGLFLSSGIIQDPTFTMELLYRTIWLLRNQYHFNGYVHVKAIPGADPELVERMGYLADRMSVNLELPTAEGLRTLAPNKHRKNILTPMRQIQNGIHANKEELILYRKSPHIVSGGQSTQMIIGATPETDYQILNVAENLYQKFELKRVFYSAFVKVNEDKSLPALPGGPPLLREHRLYQADWLLRFYGFKAEELLDEKRPFFNVMLDPKEDWAVRHLECFPVEINRAPYADLLRVPGIGVKSARRILSARRSTKLTFQDLKKLGVVMKRAVYFITCGGRMMYPTKLEEDYIVRNLTDPKERIRFGSDGMSYRQMTLFDDGMFPNGVRQEEKRII
;
A
#
# COMPACT_ATOMS: atom_id res chain seq x y z
N MET A 1 22.97 -7.86 31.84
CA MET A 1 24.25 -7.26 31.43
C MET A 1 23.89 -6.05 30.58
N GLU A 2 24.21 -4.88 31.09
CA GLU A 2 23.77 -3.56 30.67
C GLU A 2 24.28 -3.23 29.28
N TYR A 3 23.35 -3.10 28.33
CA TYR A 3 23.57 -2.25 27.13
C TYR A 3 22.67 -1.02 27.24
N LEU A 4 22.88 -0.24 28.28
CA LEU A 4 22.54 1.15 28.31
C LEU A 4 23.50 1.87 27.35
N ILE A 5 23.17 1.93 26.06
CA ILE A 5 23.69 2.97 25.19
C ILE A 5 23.09 4.25 25.75
N GLN A 6 23.92 5.05 26.40
CA GLN A 6 23.54 6.33 26.96
C GLN A 6 23.04 7.22 25.81
N ASN A 7 21.72 7.41 25.76
CA ASN A 7 21.05 8.27 24.74
C ASN A 7 21.56 9.71 24.73
N GLY A 8 22.42 10.12 25.65
CA GLY A 8 23.02 11.45 25.72
C GLY A 8 24.25 11.67 24.83
N GLU A 9 24.84 10.65 24.23
CA GLU A 9 26.10 10.75 23.47
C GLU A 9 25.93 10.72 21.96
N LEU A 10 24.77 10.28 21.42
CA LEU A 10 24.54 10.22 19.97
C LEU A 10 24.19 11.60 19.40
N SER A 11 24.92 12.02 18.40
CA SER A 11 24.55 13.21 17.61
C SER A 11 23.23 13.00 16.86
N ILE A 12 22.54 14.09 16.53
CA ILE A 12 21.29 14.06 15.73
C ILE A 12 21.48 13.27 14.43
N MET A 13 22.64 13.38 13.77
CA MET A 13 22.93 12.65 12.54
C MET A 13 23.09 11.13 12.75
N GLN A 14 23.72 10.72 13.84
CA GLN A 14 23.83 9.30 14.20
C GLN A 14 22.46 8.69 14.56
N LYS A 15 21.64 9.43 15.31
CA LYS A 15 20.24 9.03 15.57
C LYS A 15 19.45 8.91 14.26
N LEU A 16 19.64 9.86 13.33
CA LEU A 16 18.95 9.85 12.04
C LEU A 16 19.34 8.61 11.24
N GLU A 17 20.60 8.21 11.18
CA GLU A 17 21.06 7.03 10.49
C GLU A 17 20.40 5.74 11.05
N ILE A 18 20.41 5.57 12.37
CA ILE A 18 19.79 4.42 13.05
C ILE A 18 18.27 4.40 12.80
N LEU A 19 17.59 5.51 12.98
CA LEU A 19 16.12 5.57 12.94
C LEU A 19 15.54 5.56 11.53
N THR A 20 16.28 6.03 10.53
CA THR A 20 15.88 5.91 9.13
C THR A 20 16.08 4.49 8.60
N ASP A 21 17.16 3.81 9.00
CA ASP A 21 17.32 2.38 8.68
C ASP A 21 16.23 1.53 9.32
N ALA A 22 15.91 1.78 10.58
CA ALA A 22 14.79 1.14 11.28
C ALA A 22 13.42 1.42 10.63
N ALA A 23 13.24 2.56 9.97
CA ALA A 23 11.98 2.96 9.31
C ALA A 23 11.79 2.38 7.91
N LYS A 24 12.80 1.78 7.29
CA LYS A 24 12.72 1.30 5.89
C LYS A 24 11.70 0.18 5.67
N TYR A 25 11.43 -0.62 6.68
CA TYR A 25 10.44 -1.71 6.62
C TYR A 25 8.99 -1.24 6.85
N ASP A 26 8.79 0.04 7.12
CA ASP A 26 7.47 0.65 7.22
C ASP A 26 7.03 1.20 5.86
N VAL A 27 6.24 0.43 5.12
CA VAL A 27 5.99 0.61 3.68
C VAL A 27 4.89 1.63 3.36
N ALA A 28 4.59 2.56 4.24
CA ALA A 28 3.61 3.61 3.90
C ALA A 28 4.07 4.57 2.77
N CYS A 29 5.24 4.33 2.15
CA CYS A 29 5.80 5.20 1.10
C CYS A 29 6.81 4.45 0.20
N THR A 30 6.91 4.85 -1.06
CA THR A 30 7.98 4.41 -1.97
C THR A 30 9.23 5.25 -1.75
N SER A 31 10.29 4.66 -1.19
CA SER A 31 11.62 5.29 -1.14
C SER A 31 12.39 5.02 -2.45
N SER A 32 13.24 5.95 -2.88
CA SER A 32 14.01 5.80 -4.13
C SER A 32 15.06 4.68 -4.10
N GLY A 33 15.45 4.21 -2.92
CA GLY A 33 16.40 3.10 -2.74
C GLY A 33 17.82 3.34 -3.28
N VAL A 34 18.14 4.52 -3.76
CA VAL A 34 19.44 4.85 -4.36
C VAL A 34 20.36 5.44 -3.31
N GLU A 35 21.57 4.88 -3.21
CA GLU A 35 22.65 5.39 -2.37
C GLU A 35 23.90 5.69 -3.21
N ARG A 36 24.46 6.89 -3.04
CA ARG A 36 25.76 7.27 -3.62
C ARG A 36 26.52 8.11 -2.60
N LYS A 37 27.70 7.66 -2.18
CA LYS A 37 28.62 8.48 -1.39
C LYS A 37 29.35 9.45 -2.30
N GLY A 38 29.55 10.68 -1.84
CA GLY A 38 30.39 11.66 -2.54
C GLY A 38 31.82 11.14 -2.64
N ASP A 39 32.39 11.23 -3.82
CA ASP A 39 33.77 10.83 -4.14
C ASP A 39 34.76 12.02 -4.13
N GLY A 40 34.31 13.18 -3.68
CA GLY A 40 35.10 14.43 -3.68
C GLY A 40 35.29 15.06 -5.07
N LYS A 41 34.90 14.39 -6.17
CA LYS A 41 35.01 14.87 -7.55
C LYS A 41 33.69 15.34 -8.14
N HIS A 42 32.56 14.88 -7.60
CA HIS A 42 31.20 15.21 -8.05
C HIS A 42 30.41 15.90 -6.93
N MET A 43 29.53 16.83 -7.28
CA MET A 43 28.68 17.49 -6.30
C MET A 43 27.52 16.62 -5.87
N GLY A 44 27.31 16.48 -4.55
CA GLY A 44 26.17 15.86 -3.91
C GLY A 44 26.38 14.43 -3.43
N ASN A 45 25.62 14.10 -2.37
CA ASN A 45 25.49 12.76 -1.82
C ASN A 45 24.04 12.30 -2.02
N CYS A 46 23.82 11.02 -2.23
CA CYS A 46 22.50 10.43 -2.23
C CYS A 46 22.44 9.37 -1.14
N THR A 47 21.62 9.59 -0.11
CA THR A 47 21.40 8.62 0.97
C THR A 47 20.09 7.88 0.75
N LYS A 48 20.10 6.58 1.00
CA LYS A 48 18.91 5.70 0.87
C LYS A 48 17.77 6.05 1.80
N ALA A 49 18.06 6.77 2.87
CA ALA A 49 17.22 6.85 4.04
C ALA A 49 16.52 8.20 4.19
N GLY A 50 15.31 8.20 4.73
CA GLY A 50 14.67 9.35 5.32
C GLY A 50 13.73 10.15 4.42
N ILE A 51 13.81 10.09 3.09
CA ILE A 51 12.87 10.81 2.22
C ILE A 51 11.97 9.82 1.49
N CYS A 52 10.68 9.97 1.68
CA CYS A 52 9.66 9.21 0.99
C CYS A 52 8.75 10.11 0.15
N HIS A 53 8.00 9.51 -0.75
CA HIS A 53 7.09 10.22 -1.64
C HIS A 53 5.65 9.80 -1.36
N SER A 54 4.76 10.79 -1.23
CA SER A 54 3.32 10.61 -1.12
C SER A 54 2.63 11.41 -2.21
N PHE A 55 1.40 11.05 -2.56
CA PHE A 55 0.59 11.82 -3.51
C PHE A 55 -0.46 12.62 -2.75
N SER A 56 -0.52 13.91 -3.03
CA SER A 56 -1.60 14.79 -2.55
C SER A 56 -2.91 14.51 -3.29
N SER A 57 -4.01 15.11 -2.84
CA SER A 57 -5.33 14.95 -3.46
C SER A 57 -5.40 15.48 -4.89
N ASP A 58 -4.55 16.43 -5.26
CA ASP A 58 -4.41 17.00 -6.60
C ASP A 58 -3.49 16.18 -7.52
N GLY A 59 -2.91 15.08 -7.02
CA GLY A 59 -2.04 14.17 -7.77
C GLY A 59 -0.57 14.59 -7.82
N ARG A 60 -0.16 15.65 -7.11
CA ARG A 60 1.26 16.01 -7.00
C ARG A 60 2.00 15.01 -6.09
N CYS A 61 3.24 14.74 -6.45
CA CYS A 61 4.16 13.99 -5.61
C CYS A 61 4.75 14.92 -4.54
N ILE A 62 4.60 14.56 -3.28
CA ILE A 62 5.10 15.30 -2.11
C ILE A 62 6.26 14.52 -1.51
N SER A 63 7.40 15.17 -1.31
CA SER A 63 8.55 14.60 -0.60
C SER A 63 8.39 14.78 0.92
N LEU A 64 8.52 13.70 1.67
CA LEU A 64 8.34 13.70 3.12
C LEU A 64 9.61 13.20 3.81
N LEU A 65 10.02 13.87 4.88
CA LEU A 65 10.95 13.29 5.85
C LEU A 65 10.23 12.18 6.60
N LYS A 66 10.64 10.93 6.40
CA LYS A 66 10.08 9.77 7.07
C LYS A 66 11.05 9.29 8.14
N ILE A 67 10.66 9.44 9.40
CA ILE A 67 11.47 9.03 10.54
C ILE A 67 10.63 8.34 11.61
N LEU A 68 11.30 7.53 12.44
CA LEU A 68 10.82 7.10 13.73
C LEU A 68 11.24 8.11 14.80
N MET A 69 10.35 8.41 15.74
CA MET A 69 10.75 9.11 16.96
C MET A 69 11.71 8.24 17.77
N THR A 70 11.38 6.96 17.88
CA THR A 70 12.23 5.97 18.52
C THR A 70 12.06 4.59 17.88
N ASN A 71 13.11 3.78 17.89
CA ASN A 71 13.05 2.35 17.60
C ASN A 71 13.10 1.48 18.86
N GLU A 72 13.15 2.08 20.04
CA GLU A 72 12.86 1.38 21.28
C GLU A 72 11.39 1.00 21.32
N CYS A 73 11.09 -0.25 21.71
CA CYS A 73 9.71 -0.72 21.73
C CYS A 73 9.53 -1.74 22.86
N ILE A 74 8.48 -1.57 23.65
CA ILE A 74 8.08 -2.55 24.70
C ILE A 74 7.33 -3.75 24.11
N PHE A 75 6.88 -3.68 22.85
CA PHE A 75 6.16 -4.75 22.17
C PHE A 75 7.13 -5.73 21.49
N ASP A 76 6.70 -6.99 21.42
CA ASP A 76 7.49 -8.06 20.82
C ASP A 76 6.81 -8.64 19.57
N CYS A 77 6.46 -7.78 18.62
CA CYS A 77 5.87 -8.20 17.35
C CYS A 77 6.89 -8.98 16.52
N LYS A 78 6.61 -10.26 16.25
CA LYS A 78 7.57 -11.22 15.65
C LYS A 78 8.09 -10.82 14.26
N TYR A 79 7.29 -10.09 13.50
CA TYR A 79 7.66 -9.58 12.18
C TYR A 79 8.48 -8.27 12.22
N CYS A 80 8.65 -7.63 13.39
CA CYS A 80 9.25 -6.31 13.50
C CYS A 80 10.73 -6.37 13.83
N LEU A 81 11.56 -5.63 13.11
CA LEU A 81 12.98 -5.49 13.42
C LEU A 81 13.20 -4.85 14.78
N ASN A 82 12.33 -3.89 15.15
CA ASN A 82 12.45 -3.09 16.38
C ASN A 82 11.74 -3.73 17.59
N ARG A 83 11.39 -5.04 17.54
CA ARG A 83 10.77 -5.72 18.67
C ARG A 83 11.70 -5.72 19.90
N LYS A 84 11.09 -5.82 21.10
CA LYS A 84 11.80 -5.77 22.38
C LYS A 84 12.96 -6.77 22.48
N SER A 85 12.76 -7.99 21.99
CA SER A 85 13.72 -9.07 22.10
C SER A 85 14.88 -9.04 21.10
N ASN A 86 14.87 -8.11 20.14
CA ASN A 86 15.97 -7.97 19.19
C ASN A 86 17.09 -7.10 19.75
N ASP A 87 18.32 -7.58 19.59
CA ASP A 87 19.54 -6.81 19.88
C ASP A 87 19.94 -6.00 18.64
N VAL A 88 19.41 -4.77 18.56
CA VAL A 88 19.68 -3.83 17.47
C VAL A 88 20.03 -2.46 18.06
N PRO A 89 20.84 -1.64 17.38
CA PRO A 89 21.11 -0.28 17.83
C PRO A 89 19.81 0.50 18.06
N ARG A 90 19.70 1.12 19.24
CA ARG A 90 18.52 1.87 19.66
C ARG A 90 18.85 3.34 19.72
N ALA A 91 17.89 4.17 19.31
CA ALA A 91 17.98 5.61 19.43
C ALA A 91 16.59 6.21 19.65
N THR A 92 16.55 7.36 20.29
CA THR A 92 15.33 8.13 20.54
C THR A 92 15.61 9.59 20.27
N PHE A 93 14.80 10.22 19.44
CA PHE A 93 14.79 11.67 19.27
C PHE A 93 13.95 12.34 20.36
N THR A 94 14.37 13.51 20.77
CA THR A 94 13.49 14.43 21.50
C THR A 94 12.53 15.12 20.49
N PRO A 95 11.39 15.65 20.96
CA PRO A 95 10.51 16.47 20.13
C PRO A 95 11.24 17.64 19.46
N GLU A 96 12.14 18.29 20.17
CA GLU A 96 12.93 19.44 19.70
C GLU A 96 13.94 19.05 18.60
N GLU A 97 14.57 17.89 18.71
CA GLU A 97 15.47 17.35 17.68
C GLU A 97 14.72 17.07 16.38
N ILE A 98 13.50 16.46 16.44
CA ILE A 98 12.67 16.22 15.26
C ILE A 98 12.24 17.55 14.62
N CYS A 99 11.87 18.55 15.43
CA CYS A 99 11.53 19.88 14.94
C CYS A 99 12.71 20.51 14.21
N THR A 100 13.89 20.46 14.79
CA THR A 100 15.12 21.00 14.18
C THR A 100 15.41 20.33 12.85
N LEU A 101 15.41 18.98 12.79
CA LEU A 101 15.62 18.23 11.56
C LEU A 101 14.59 18.60 10.49
N THR A 102 13.31 18.60 10.85
CA THR A 102 12.23 18.91 9.92
C THR A 102 12.37 20.30 9.33
N MET A 103 12.65 21.30 10.17
CA MET A 103 12.81 22.68 9.72
C MET A 103 14.06 22.89 8.86
N GLU A 104 15.18 22.26 9.20
CA GLU A 104 16.40 22.31 8.40
C GLU A 104 16.23 21.68 7.01
N PHE A 105 15.59 20.52 6.92
CA PHE A 105 15.32 19.87 5.64
C PHE A 105 14.29 20.65 4.81
N TYR A 106 13.27 21.22 5.47
CA TYR A 106 12.25 22.04 4.81
C TYR A 106 12.83 23.34 4.25
N ARG A 107 13.63 24.07 5.03
CA ARG A 107 14.28 25.32 4.58
C ARG A 107 15.20 25.11 3.39
N ARG A 108 15.81 23.94 3.27
CA ARG A 108 16.67 23.56 2.15
C ARG A 108 15.90 22.97 0.96
N ASN A 109 14.57 22.98 0.99
CA ASN A 109 13.68 22.42 -0.02
C ASN A 109 13.93 20.91 -0.31
N TYR A 110 14.42 20.15 0.68
CA TYR A 110 14.59 18.70 0.52
C TYR A 110 13.26 17.96 0.72
N ILE A 111 12.37 18.52 1.53
CA ILE A 111 11.08 17.96 1.87
C ILE A 111 9.97 19.02 1.82
N GLU A 112 8.75 18.56 1.60
CA GLU A 112 7.53 19.35 1.70
C GLU A 112 6.72 19.02 2.96
N GLY A 113 7.12 17.97 3.71
CA GLY A 113 6.42 17.56 4.92
C GLY A 113 7.15 16.52 5.74
N LEU A 114 6.49 16.10 6.81
CA LEU A 114 6.97 15.10 7.77
C LEU A 114 6.02 13.89 7.81
N PHE A 115 6.59 12.68 7.79
CA PHE A 115 5.91 11.45 8.19
C PHE A 115 6.54 10.91 9.46
N LEU A 116 5.83 11.02 10.57
CA LEU A 116 6.29 10.64 11.89
C LEU A 116 5.61 9.37 12.38
N SER A 117 6.40 8.39 12.78
CA SER A 117 5.99 7.15 13.44
C SER A 117 6.87 6.88 14.64
N SER A 118 6.59 5.83 15.42
CA SER A 118 7.36 5.49 16.62
C SER A 118 7.29 3.99 16.95
N GLY A 119 8.35 3.46 17.56
CA GLY A 119 8.23 2.36 18.52
C GLY A 119 7.43 2.82 19.74
N ILE A 120 7.06 1.91 20.63
CA ILE A 120 6.27 2.21 21.83
C ILE A 120 7.17 2.10 23.04
N ILE A 121 7.48 3.24 23.66
CA ILE A 121 8.24 3.33 24.91
C ILE A 121 7.32 3.58 26.09
N GLN A 122 7.63 3.02 27.23
CA GLN A 122 6.84 3.03 28.46
C GLN A 122 5.42 2.48 28.26
N ASP A 123 4.54 3.23 27.62
CA ASP A 123 3.17 2.84 27.27
C ASP A 123 2.70 3.58 26.01
N PRO A 124 1.54 3.19 25.43
CA PRO A 124 1.00 3.82 24.24
C PRO A 124 0.66 5.30 24.41
N THR A 125 0.13 5.71 25.57
CA THR A 125 -0.29 7.08 25.83
C THR A 125 0.91 8.01 25.93
N PHE A 126 1.93 7.63 26.70
CA PHE A 126 3.18 8.38 26.81
C PHE A 126 3.85 8.58 25.43
N THR A 127 3.88 7.51 24.62
CA THR A 127 4.46 7.60 23.27
C THR A 127 3.64 8.56 22.38
N MET A 128 2.32 8.52 22.49
CA MET A 128 1.44 9.42 21.73
C MET A 128 1.58 10.89 22.19
N GLU A 129 1.82 11.13 23.49
CA GLU A 129 2.11 12.47 24.04
C GLU A 129 3.38 13.08 23.42
N LEU A 130 4.44 12.28 23.30
CA LEU A 130 5.67 12.74 22.64
C LEU A 130 5.45 13.11 21.18
N LEU A 131 4.70 12.26 20.44
CA LEU A 131 4.31 12.56 19.06
C LEU A 131 3.48 13.84 18.99
N TYR A 132 2.48 13.99 19.87
CA TYR A 132 1.63 15.17 19.95
C TYR A 132 2.47 16.42 20.24
N ARG A 133 3.33 16.38 21.25
CA ARG A 133 4.22 17.49 21.60
C ARG A 133 5.09 17.90 20.41
N THR A 134 5.64 16.94 19.68
CA THR A 134 6.45 17.22 18.48
C THR A 134 5.67 17.99 17.42
N ILE A 135 4.48 17.54 17.09
CA ILE A 135 3.67 18.20 16.05
C ILE A 135 3.11 19.53 16.55
N TRP A 136 2.78 19.62 17.83
CA TRP A 136 2.35 20.87 18.45
C TRP A 136 3.46 21.93 18.39
N LEU A 137 4.70 21.59 18.73
CA LEU A 137 5.86 22.48 18.60
C LEU A 137 6.06 22.92 17.15
N LEU A 138 6.03 21.98 16.20
CA LEU A 138 6.16 22.30 14.76
C LEU A 138 5.10 23.31 14.31
N ARG A 139 3.83 23.10 14.66
CA ARG A 139 2.72 23.96 14.22
C ARG A 139 2.71 25.33 14.93
N ASN A 140 2.88 25.33 16.26
CA ASN A 140 2.65 26.54 17.06
C ASN A 140 3.92 27.34 17.34
N GLN A 141 5.07 26.68 17.54
CA GLN A 141 6.32 27.37 17.86
C GLN A 141 7.17 27.64 16.60
N TYR A 142 7.29 26.64 15.71
CA TYR A 142 8.07 26.78 14.49
C TYR A 142 7.25 27.26 13.29
N HIS A 143 5.93 27.41 13.45
CA HIS A 143 4.98 27.83 12.40
C HIS A 143 5.10 27.03 11.11
N PHE A 144 5.39 25.72 11.24
CA PHE A 144 5.53 24.82 10.11
C PHE A 144 4.18 24.56 9.44
N ASN A 145 4.04 25.00 8.19
CA ASN A 145 2.82 24.82 7.38
C ASN A 145 2.93 23.70 6.34
N GLY A 146 4.01 22.90 6.37
CA GLY A 146 4.18 21.74 5.50
C GLY A 146 3.24 20.59 5.86
N TYR A 147 3.17 19.58 4.99
CA TYR A 147 2.33 18.42 5.18
C TYR A 147 2.79 17.54 6.35
N VAL A 148 1.87 17.11 7.19
CA VAL A 148 2.14 16.26 8.36
C VAL A 148 1.31 14.98 8.30
N HIS A 149 1.99 13.83 8.26
CA HIS A 149 1.39 12.52 8.41
C HIS A 149 1.89 11.88 9.69
N VAL A 150 0.98 11.51 10.59
CA VAL A 150 1.31 10.84 11.85
C VAL A 150 0.72 9.44 11.90
N LYS A 151 1.52 8.49 12.36
CA LYS A 151 1.05 7.16 12.69
C LYS A 151 0.60 7.15 14.15
N ALA A 152 -0.72 7.13 14.37
CA ALA A 152 -1.29 7.07 15.70
C ALA A 152 -0.96 5.73 16.38
N ILE A 153 -0.73 5.80 17.68
CA ILE A 153 -0.34 4.65 18.49
C ILE A 153 -1.60 3.89 18.93
N PRO A 154 -1.74 2.59 18.58
CA PRO A 154 -2.87 1.78 19.04
C PRO A 154 -2.90 1.66 20.57
N GLY A 155 -4.06 1.97 21.16
CA GLY A 155 -4.24 1.91 22.61
C GLY A 155 -3.85 3.18 23.37
N ALA A 156 -3.45 4.24 22.68
CA ALA A 156 -3.23 5.55 23.29
C ALA A 156 -4.53 6.19 23.73
N ASP A 157 -4.42 7.19 24.62
CA ASP A 157 -5.55 7.98 25.10
C ASP A 157 -6.35 8.58 23.94
N PRO A 158 -7.69 8.39 23.90
CA PRO A 158 -8.55 8.91 22.85
C PRO A 158 -8.49 10.43 22.66
N GLU A 159 -8.37 11.19 23.77
CA GLU A 159 -8.30 12.66 23.70
C GLU A 159 -7.03 13.11 22.94
N LEU A 160 -5.89 12.45 23.16
CA LEU A 160 -4.66 12.73 22.44
C LEU A 160 -4.77 12.42 20.94
N VAL A 161 -5.46 11.33 20.58
CA VAL A 161 -5.71 10.98 19.17
C VAL A 161 -6.57 12.05 18.50
N GLU A 162 -7.61 12.56 19.17
CA GLU A 162 -8.46 13.63 18.68
C GLU A 162 -7.69 14.95 18.52
N ARG A 163 -6.98 15.36 19.56
CA ARG A 163 -6.14 16.60 19.55
C ARG A 163 -5.08 16.54 18.43
N MET A 164 -4.48 15.37 18.19
CA MET A 164 -3.55 15.19 17.06
C MET A 164 -4.26 15.40 15.72
N GLY A 165 -5.53 15.03 15.61
CA GLY A 165 -6.32 15.18 14.39
C GLY A 165 -6.41 16.63 13.89
N TYR A 166 -6.37 17.62 14.77
CA TYR A 166 -6.35 19.05 14.42
C TYR A 166 -4.98 19.55 13.92
N LEU A 167 -3.92 18.83 14.23
CA LEU A 167 -2.55 19.22 13.89
C LEU A 167 -2.00 18.49 12.65
N ALA A 168 -2.49 17.27 12.41
CA ALA A 168 -2.02 16.42 11.32
C ALA A 168 -2.93 16.50 10.10
N ASP A 169 -2.33 16.55 8.90
CA ASP A 169 -3.07 16.49 7.64
C ASP A 169 -3.57 15.08 7.35
N ARG A 170 -2.80 14.06 7.73
CA ARG A 170 -3.19 12.65 7.63
C ARG A 170 -2.82 11.89 8.88
N MET A 171 -3.69 10.97 9.27
CA MET A 171 -3.39 9.99 10.29
C MET A 171 -3.50 8.57 9.75
N SER A 172 -2.67 7.67 10.29
CA SER A 172 -2.78 6.24 9.99
C SER A 172 -2.72 5.43 11.27
N VAL A 173 -3.48 4.34 11.28
CA VAL A 173 -3.43 3.30 12.32
C VAL A 173 -3.20 1.99 11.60
N ASN A 174 -2.08 1.33 11.84
CA ASN A 174 -1.77 0.10 11.15
C ASN A 174 -2.63 -1.05 11.65
N LEU A 175 -3.34 -1.72 10.73
CA LEU A 175 -4.05 -2.97 11.02
C LEU A 175 -3.07 -4.13 11.24
N GLU A 176 -1.92 -4.08 10.60
CA GLU A 176 -0.81 -5.04 10.58
C GLU A 176 -1.20 -6.35 9.89
N LEU A 177 -2.13 -7.11 10.44
CA LEU A 177 -2.54 -8.42 9.93
C LEU A 177 -4.05 -8.46 9.69
N PRO A 178 -4.51 -9.17 8.65
CA PRO A 178 -5.92 -9.19 8.27
C PRO A 178 -6.84 -9.83 9.31
N THR A 179 -6.31 -10.81 10.07
CA THR A 179 -7.11 -11.60 11.02
C THR A 179 -6.71 -11.36 12.48
N ALA A 180 -7.66 -11.61 13.39
CA ALA A 180 -7.40 -11.54 14.83
C ALA A 180 -6.47 -12.68 15.29
N GLU A 181 -6.50 -13.81 14.62
CA GLU A 181 -5.63 -14.95 14.93
C GLU A 181 -4.18 -14.67 14.53
N GLY A 182 -3.96 -14.16 13.31
CA GLY A 182 -2.65 -13.71 12.87
C GLY A 182 -2.07 -12.66 13.84
N LEU A 183 -2.91 -11.71 14.28
CA LEU A 183 -2.49 -10.69 15.22
C LEU A 183 -2.07 -11.28 16.58
N ARG A 184 -2.84 -12.23 17.14
CA ARG A 184 -2.48 -12.93 18.40
C ARG A 184 -1.15 -13.68 18.28
N THR A 185 -0.93 -14.30 17.12
CA THR A 185 0.26 -15.14 16.90
C THR A 185 1.52 -14.30 16.70
N LEU A 186 1.44 -13.26 15.89
CA LEU A 186 2.61 -12.49 15.45
C LEU A 186 2.79 -11.13 16.15
N ALA A 187 1.74 -10.60 16.78
CA ALA A 187 1.77 -9.32 17.51
C ALA A 187 0.99 -9.43 18.84
N PRO A 188 1.45 -10.24 19.80
CA PRO A 188 0.67 -10.60 21.00
C PRO A 188 0.27 -9.39 21.87
N ASN A 189 1.03 -8.31 21.81
CA ASN A 189 0.73 -7.08 22.54
C ASN A 189 -0.28 -6.17 21.84
N LYS A 190 -0.69 -6.50 20.60
CA LYS A 190 -1.67 -5.72 19.84
C LYS A 190 -3.03 -6.43 19.80
N HIS A 191 -4.06 -5.72 20.21
CA HIS A 191 -5.43 -6.21 20.17
C HIS A 191 -6.23 -5.49 19.09
N ARG A 192 -7.08 -6.22 18.37
CA ARG A 192 -7.89 -5.66 17.29
C ARG A 192 -8.75 -4.46 17.75
N LYS A 193 -9.29 -4.51 18.98
CA LYS A 193 -10.03 -3.40 19.58
C LYS A 193 -9.17 -2.12 19.65
N ASN A 194 -7.93 -2.24 20.13
CA ASN A 194 -7.02 -1.10 20.28
C ASN A 194 -6.62 -0.46 18.94
N ILE A 195 -6.75 -1.20 17.83
CA ILE A 195 -6.50 -0.70 16.47
C ILE A 195 -7.76 -0.06 15.88
N LEU A 196 -8.91 -0.73 15.99
CA LEU A 196 -10.16 -0.28 15.37
C LEU A 196 -10.81 0.91 16.10
N THR A 197 -10.62 1.02 17.42
CA THR A 197 -11.17 2.14 18.20
C THR A 197 -10.64 3.49 17.72
N PRO A 198 -9.31 3.74 17.64
CA PRO A 198 -8.82 5.01 17.13
C PRO A 198 -9.17 5.23 15.64
N MET A 199 -9.25 4.18 14.82
CA MET A 199 -9.71 4.32 13.44
C MET A 199 -11.15 4.86 13.37
N ARG A 200 -12.05 4.36 14.23
CA ARG A 200 -13.43 4.82 14.33
C ARG A 200 -13.50 6.25 14.86
N GLN A 201 -12.69 6.56 15.85
CA GLN A 201 -12.60 7.89 16.43
C GLN A 201 -12.16 8.93 15.40
N ILE A 202 -11.11 8.65 14.64
CA ILE A 202 -10.63 9.53 13.56
C ILE A 202 -11.73 9.73 12.51
N GLN A 203 -12.45 8.67 12.12
CA GLN A 203 -13.58 8.76 11.19
C GLN A 203 -14.67 9.68 11.72
N ASN A 204 -15.09 9.49 12.97
CA ASN A 204 -16.13 10.30 13.61
C ASN A 204 -15.71 11.78 13.67
N GLY A 205 -14.44 12.05 14.03
CA GLY A 205 -13.87 13.40 14.01
C GLY A 205 -13.91 14.05 12.62
N ILE A 206 -13.55 13.30 11.57
CA ILE A 206 -13.64 13.78 10.19
C ILE A 206 -15.09 14.10 9.80
N HIS A 207 -16.05 13.28 10.20
CA HIS A 207 -17.48 13.49 9.91
C HIS A 207 -18.01 14.73 10.63
N ALA A 208 -17.81 14.81 11.95
CA ALA A 208 -18.22 15.97 12.74
C ALA A 208 -17.64 17.28 12.20
N ASN A 209 -16.35 17.24 11.80
CA ASN A 209 -15.69 18.42 11.22
C ASN A 209 -16.24 18.81 9.84
N LYS A 210 -16.66 17.85 9.01
CA LYS A 210 -17.35 18.17 7.74
C LYS A 210 -18.66 18.89 7.98
N GLU A 211 -19.45 18.47 8.97
CA GLU A 211 -20.72 19.13 9.35
C GLU A 211 -20.44 20.52 9.92
N GLU A 212 -19.45 20.64 10.80
CA GLU A 212 -19.03 21.92 11.38
C GLU A 212 -18.57 22.93 10.30
N LEU A 213 -17.79 22.49 9.30
CA LEU A 213 -17.33 23.33 8.20
C LEU A 213 -18.46 23.83 7.28
N ILE A 214 -19.61 23.12 7.22
CA ILE A 214 -20.80 23.60 6.53
C ILE A 214 -21.39 24.80 7.28
N LEU A 215 -21.40 24.75 8.62
CA LEU A 215 -21.93 25.81 9.48
C LEU A 215 -20.92 26.94 9.65
N TYR A 216 -19.66 26.59 9.88
CA TYR A 216 -18.57 27.51 10.20
C TYR A 216 -17.40 27.30 9.27
N ARG A 217 -17.34 28.03 8.16
CA ARG A 217 -16.31 27.86 7.09
C ARG A 217 -14.87 28.06 7.55
N LYS A 218 -14.64 28.69 8.71
CA LYS A 218 -13.32 28.97 9.28
C LYS A 218 -12.91 28.00 10.39
N SER A 219 -13.71 26.99 10.68
CA SER A 219 -13.34 25.95 11.66
C SER A 219 -12.05 25.24 11.24
N PRO A 220 -11.20 24.86 12.20
CA PRO A 220 -10.01 24.07 11.92
C PRO A 220 -10.36 22.74 11.23
N HIS A 221 -9.55 22.33 10.28
CA HIS A 221 -9.70 21.05 9.64
C HIS A 221 -9.17 19.91 10.52
N ILE A 222 -9.89 18.80 10.60
CA ILE A 222 -9.44 17.56 11.24
C ILE A 222 -9.03 16.58 10.15
N VAL A 223 -7.76 16.14 10.16
CA VAL A 223 -7.22 15.09 9.28
C VAL A 223 -7.68 15.29 7.82
N SER A 224 -7.43 16.47 7.25
CA SER A 224 -7.94 16.89 5.93
C SER A 224 -7.57 15.93 4.80
N GLY A 225 -6.41 15.27 4.88
CA GLY A 225 -5.95 14.22 3.97
C GLY A 225 -6.56 12.84 4.23
N GLY A 226 -7.40 12.71 5.27
CA GLY A 226 -8.07 11.47 5.66
C GLY A 226 -7.15 10.45 6.34
N GLN A 227 -7.73 9.31 6.69
CA GLN A 227 -6.96 8.24 7.34
C GLN A 227 -6.58 7.11 6.37
N SER A 228 -5.53 6.37 6.75
CA SER A 228 -5.03 5.20 6.03
C SER A 228 -4.62 4.10 7.00
N THR A 229 -4.38 2.90 6.46
CA THR A 229 -3.86 1.75 7.22
C THR A 229 -2.85 0.97 6.39
N GLN A 230 -2.16 0.03 7.03
CA GLN A 230 -1.23 -0.88 6.39
C GLN A 230 -1.48 -2.31 6.85
N MET A 231 -1.37 -3.27 5.93
CA MET A 231 -1.38 -4.71 6.18
C MET A 231 -0.12 -5.37 5.64
N ILE A 232 0.41 -6.31 6.40
CA ILE A 232 1.54 -7.16 6.01
C ILE A 232 0.98 -8.38 5.26
N ILE A 233 1.55 -8.68 4.09
CA ILE A 233 1.06 -9.72 3.19
C ILE A 233 2.04 -10.90 3.17
N GLY A 234 1.52 -12.09 3.46
CA GLY A 234 2.31 -13.33 3.43
C GLY A 234 3.08 -13.63 4.72
N ALA A 235 2.86 -12.86 5.80
CA ALA A 235 3.34 -13.22 7.14
C ALA A 235 2.45 -14.29 7.79
N THR A 236 1.22 -14.41 7.37
CA THR A 236 0.16 -15.29 7.86
C THR A 236 -0.56 -15.95 6.68
N PRO A 237 -1.29 -17.06 6.88
CA PRO A 237 -1.80 -17.90 5.78
C PRO A 237 -3.04 -17.33 5.07
N GLU A 238 -3.49 -16.11 5.38
CA GLU A 238 -4.68 -15.54 4.77
C GLU A 238 -4.58 -15.48 3.25
N THR A 239 -5.68 -15.77 2.60
CA THR A 239 -5.83 -15.70 1.15
C THR A 239 -5.98 -14.25 0.67
N ASP A 240 -5.75 -14.01 -0.63
CA ASP A 240 -5.96 -12.69 -1.23
C ASP A 240 -7.43 -12.27 -1.15
N TYR A 241 -8.35 -13.23 -1.25
CA TYR A 241 -9.78 -13.01 -1.06
C TYR A 241 -10.11 -12.46 0.33
N GLN A 242 -9.56 -13.07 1.38
CA GLN A 242 -9.73 -12.60 2.75
C GLN A 242 -9.14 -11.20 2.95
N ILE A 243 -7.94 -10.95 2.42
CA ILE A 243 -7.28 -9.64 2.49
C ILE A 243 -8.10 -8.57 1.78
N LEU A 244 -8.59 -8.89 0.57
CA LEU A 244 -9.36 -7.94 -0.24
C LEU A 244 -10.72 -7.62 0.39
N ASN A 245 -11.40 -8.62 0.99
CA ASN A 245 -12.63 -8.41 1.76
C ASN A 245 -12.40 -7.51 2.98
N VAL A 246 -11.29 -7.70 3.69
CA VAL A 246 -10.92 -6.80 4.81
C VAL A 246 -10.72 -5.39 4.29
N ALA A 247 -10.00 -5.20 3.19
CA ALA A 247 -9.76 -3.89 2.60
C ALA A 247 -11.08 -3.20 2.16
N GLU A 248 -11.96 -3.92 1.49
CA GLU A 248 -13.28 -3.42 1.08
C GLU A 248 -14.12 -2.99 2.28
N ASN A 249 -14.18 -3.80 3.33
CA ASN A 249 -14.86 -3.45 4.59
C ASN A 249 -14.25 -2.21 5.26
N LEU A 250 -12.93 -2.04 5.20
CA LEU A 250 -12.27 -0.85 5.75
C LEU A 250 -12.64 0.40 4.97
N TYR A 251 -12.73 0.32 3.64
CA TYR A 251 -13.21 1.43 2.81
C TYR A 251 -14.66 1.79 3.10
N GLN A 252 -15.53 0.79 3.21
CA GLN A 252 -16.96 1.01 3.44
C GLN A 252 -17.29 1.48 4.86
N LYS A 253 -16.66 0.87 5.90
CA LYS A 253 -17.02 1.09 7.31
C LYS A 253 -16.21 2.18 8.00
N PHE A 254 -14.99 2.46 7.52
CA PHE A 254 -14.08 3.45 8.11
C PHE A 254 -13.70 4.57 7.15
N GLU A 255 -14.22 4.55 5.92
CA GLU A 255 -13.96 5.56 4.86
C GLU A 255 -12.47 5.86 4.66
N LEU A 256 -11.63 4.83 4.76
CA LEU A 256 -10.20 5.00 4.57
C LEU A 256 -9.89 5.57 3.19
N LYS A 257 -8.90 6.44 3.12
CA LYS A 257 -8.39 6.94 1.83
C LYS A 257 -7.51 5.92 1.14
N ARG A 258 -6.80 5.07 1.90
CA ARG A 258 -5.92 4.04 1.34
C ARG A 258 -5.62 2.93 2.34
N VAL A 259 -5.57 1.73 1.83
CA VAL A 259 -4.93 0.57 2.46
C VAL A 259 -3.57 0.37 1.78
N PHE A 260 -2.50 0.27 2.56
CA PHE A 260 -1.17 -0.09 2.08
C PHE A 260 -0.94 -1.57 2.32
N TYR A 261 -0.43 -2.24 1.30
CA TYR A 261 -0.02 -3.64 1.37
C TYR A 261 1.50 -3.70 1.40
N SER A 262 2.05 -4.50 2.29
CA SER A 262 3.49 -4.66 2.45
C SER A 262 3.84 -6.13 2.40
N ALA A 263 4.55 -6.56 1.37
CA ALA A 263 5.06 -7.92 1.30
C ALA A 263 5.95 -8.20 2.52
N PHE A 264 5.68 -9.32 3.19
CA PHE A 264 6.44 -9.71 4.38
C PHE A 264 7.90 -9.94 4.03
N VAL A 265 8.79 -9.27 4.76
CA VAL A 265 10.23 -9.49 4.71
C VAL A 265 10.66 -10.18 6.01
N LYS A 266 11.28 -11.35 5.89
CA LYS A 266 11.77 -12.08 7.05
C LYS A 266 13.01 -11.41 7.62
N VAL A 267 12.86 -10.66 8.69
CA VAL A 267 13.95 -9.97 9.40
C VAL A 267 14.30 -10.64 10.73
N ASN A 268 13.50 -11.59 11.17
CA ASN A 268 13.68 -12.31 12.43
C ASN A 268 13.61 -13.82 12.22
N GLU A 269 14.38 -14.57 13.00
CA GLU A 269 14.27 -16.02 13.08
C GLU A 269 13.26 -16.38 14.20
N ASP A 270 12.04 -16.75 13.80
CA ASP A 270 10.98 -17.19 14.68
C ASP A 270 10.20 -18.32 14.00
N LYS A 271 9.91 -19.40 14.73
CA LYS A 271 9.23 -20.59 14.19
C LYS A 271 7.79 -20.33 13.72
N SER A 272 7.16 -19.26 14.20
CA SER A 272 5.81 -18.87 13.80
C SER A 272 5.78 -17.98 12.53
N LEU A 273 6.95 -17.56 12.05
CA LEU A 273 7.07 -16.83 10.80
C LEU A 273 7.26 -17.80 9.63
N PRO A 274 6.66 -17.52 8.46
CA PRO A 274 6.81 -18.39 7.32
C PRO A 274 8.26 -18.43 6.81
N ALA A 275 8.67 -19.59 6.34
CA ALA A 275 9.85 -19.71 5.50
C ALA A 275 9.52 -19.13 4.12
N LEU A 276 10.32 -18.19 3.63
CA LEU A 276 10.16 -17.58 2.31
C LEU A 276 11.35 -17.93 1.40
N PRO A 277 11.43 -19.15 0.86
CA PRO A 277 12.56 -19.56 0.03
C PRO A 277 12.69 -18.74 -1.26
N GLY A 278 11.57 -18.18 -1.77
CA GLY A 278 11.54 -17.29 -2.93
C GLY A 278 11.65 -15.80 -2.60
N GLY A 279 11.89 -15.43 -1.33
CA GLY A 279 11.90 -14.04 -0.88
C GLY A 279 10.52 -13.43 -0.64
N PRO A 280 10.42 -12.11 -0.46
CA PRO A 280 9.15 -11.43 -0.18
C PRO A 280 8.14 -11.62 -1.32
N PRO A 281 6.83 -11.81 -1.02
CA PRO A 281 5.78 -12.06 -2.03
C PRO A 281 5.39 -10.77 -2.79
N LEU A 282 6.33 -10.16 -3.49
CA LEU A 282 6.16 -8.87 -4.17
C LEU A 282 5.09 -8.90 -5.27
N LEU A 283 4.98 -10.01 -6.01
CA LEU A 283 3.94 -10.12 -7.04
C LEU A 283 2.55 -10.12 -6.42
N ARG A 284 2.37 -10.80 -5.29
CA ARG A 284 1.12 -10.82 -4.53
C ARG A 284 0.74 -9.43 -4.01
N GLU A 285 1.70 -8.71 -3.44
CA GLU A 285 1.53 -7.30 -3.04
C GLU A 285 1.07 -6.45 -4.24
N HIS A 286 1.74 -6.59 -5.38
CA HIS A 286 1.41 -5.85 -6.60
C HIS A 286 -0.01 -6.15 -7.11
N ARG A 287 -0.44 -7.43 -7.11
CA ARG A 287 -1.79 -7.83 -7.50
C ARG A 287 -2.85 -7.25 -6.55
N LEU A 288 -2.59 -7.24 -5.26
CA LEU A 288 -3.46 -6.61 -4.27
C LEU A 288 -3.59 -5.11 -4.50
N TYR A 289 -2.51 -4.38 -4.81
CA TYR A 289 -2.61 -2.97 -5.19
C TYR A 289 -3.42 -2.74 -6.48
N GLN A 290 -3.29 -3.62 -7.47
CA GLN A 290 -4.10 -3.56 -8.69
C GLN A 290 -5.59 -3.78 -8.38
N ALA A 291 -5.93 -4.78 -7.57
CA ALA A 291 -7.30 -5.06 -7.14
C ALA A 291 -7.88 -3.95 -6.27
N ASP A 292 -7.11 -3.41 -5.33
CA ASP A 292 -7.49 -2.25 -4.52
C ASP A 292 -7.90 -1.05 -5.39
N TRP A 293 -7.17 -0.83 -6.49
CA TRP A 293 -7.52 0.21 -7.46
C TRP A 293 -8.85 -0.06 -8.14
N LEU A 294 -9.17 -1.33 -8.46
CA LEU A 294 -10.45 -1.75 -9.03
C LEU A 294 -11.61 -1.52 -8.07
N LEU A 295 -11.44 -1.86 -6.78
CA LEU A 295 -12.46 -1.59 -5.75
C LEU A 295 -12.78 -0.09 -5.64
N ARG A 296 -11.74 0.74 -5.55
CA ARG A 296 -11.92 2.17 -5.25
C ARG A 296 -12.39 3.02 -6.41
N PHE A 297 -12.05 2.68 -7.63
CA PHE A 297 -12.24 3.58 -8.79
C PHE A 297 -13.02 2.97 -9.95
N TYR A 298 -13.19 1.66 -10.00
CA TYR A 298 -13.83 0.96 -11.11
C TYR A 298 -15.17 0.31 -10.73
N GLY A 299 -15.55 0.38 -9.46
CA GLY A 299 -16.81 -0.18 -8.97
C GLY A 299 -16.85 -1.69 -8.93
N PHE A 300 -15.68 -2.36 -8.86
CA PHE A 300 -15.61 -3.78 -8.56
C PHE A 300 -15.83 -4.03 -7.07
N LYS A 301 -16.35 -5.21 -6.76
CA LYS A 301 -16.40 -5.75 -5.40
C LYS A 301 -15.36 -6.85 -5.23
N ALA A 302 -14.97 -7.14 -3.98
CA ALA A 302 -14.02 -8.21 -3.69
C ALA A 302 -14.52 -9.57 -4.20
N GLU A 303 -15.82 -9.86 -4.00
CA GLU A 303 -16.48 -11.09 -4.43
C GLU A 303 -16.56 -11.30 -5.96
N GLU A 304 -16.46 -10.22 -6.75
CA GLU A 304 -16.38 -10.31 -8.21
C GLU A 304 -14.98 -10.72 -8.68
N LEU A 305 -13.93 -10.28 -7.95
CA LEU A 305 -12.54 -10.53 -8.33
C LEU A 305 -12.07 -11.91 -7.87
N LEU A 306 -12.42 -12.32 -6.66
CA LEU A 306 -12.01 -13.56 -6.02
C LEU A 306 -13.17 -14.20 -5.25
N ASP A 307 -13.08 -15.48 -5.00
CA ASP A 307 -14.04 -16.28 -4.23
C ASP A 307 -13.33 -17.38 -3.42
N GLU A 308 -14.08 -18.18 -2.65
CA GLU A 308 -13.52 -19.29 -1.86
C GLU A 308 -12.90 -20.40 -2.71
N LYS A 309 -13.35 -20.59 -3.95
CA LYS A 309 -12.80 -21.60 -4.88
C LYS A 309 -11.53 -21.09 -5.58
N ARG A 310 -11.42 -19.77 -5.74
CA ARG A 310 -10.28 -19.07 -6.35
C ARG A 310 -9.81 -17.94 -5.42
N PRO A 311 -9.19 -18.28 -4.29
CA PRO A 311 -8.88 -17.29 -3.25
C PRO A 311 -7.61 -16.48 -3.49
N PHE A 312 -6.84 -16.77 -4.54
CA PHE A 312 -5.59 -16.07 -4.88
C PHE A 312 -5.62 -15.47 -6.28
N PHE A 313 -4.96 -14.34 -6.47
CA PHE A 313 -4.82 -13.70 -7.77
C PHE A 313 -3.94 -14.52 -8.72
N ASN A 314 -4.27 -14.41 -10.01
CA ASN A 314 -3.51 -15.01 -11.09
C ASN A 314 -2.09 -14.40 -11.14
N VAL A 315 -1.08 -15.25 -11.31
CA VAL A 315 0.32 -14.80 -11.39
C VAL A 315 0.64 -14.15 -12.75
N MET A 316 0.00 -14.58 -13.84
CA MET A 316 0.27 -14.08 -15.19
C MET A 316 -0.63 -12.91 -15.59
N LEU A 317 -1.91 -12.97 -15.27
CA LEU A 317 -2.89 -11.95 -15.61
C LEU A 317 -3.04 -10.93 -14.48
N ASP A 318 -3.29 -9.68 -14.81
CA ASP A 318 -3.71 -8.72 -13.81
C ASP A 318 -5.17 -9.01 -13.35
N PRO A 319 -5.61 -8.53 -12.17
CA PRO A 319 -6.93 -8.86 -11.63
C PRO A 319 -8.09 -8.50 -12.56
N LYS A 320 -7.96 -7.47 -13.39
CA LYS A 320 -8.97 -7.06 -14.34
C LYS A 320 -8.99 -7.94 -15.58
N GLU A 321 -7.82 -8.33 -16.06
CA GLU A 321 -7.67 -9.28 -17.17
C GLU A 321 -8.22 -10.66 -16.78
N ASP A 322 -7.84 -11.14 -15.59
CA ASP A 322 -8.32 -12.41 -15.06
C ASP A 322 -9.85 -12.43 -14.90
N TRP A 323 -10.42 -11.32 -14.38
CA TRP A 323 -11.88 -11.19 -14.31
C TRP A 323 -12.52 -11.22 -15.69
N ALA A 324 -12.00 -10.45 -16.65
CA ALA A 324 -12.59 -10.34 -17.99
C ALA A 324 -12.54 -11.67 -18.77
N VAL A 325 -11.45 -12.43 -18.62
CA VAL A 325 -11.32 -13.76 -19.24
C VAL A 325 -12.31 -14.74 -18.65
N ARG A 326 -12.61 -14.66 -17.37
CA ARG A 326 -13.61 -15.50 -16.69
C ARG A 326 -15.07 -15.10 -16.97
N HIS A 327 -15.29 -13.91 -17.53
CA HIS A 327 -16.61 -13.35 -17.79
C HIS A 327 -16.74 -12.95 -19.26
N LEU A 328 -16.38 -13.86 -20.18
CA LEU A 328 -16.44 -13.63 -21.63
C LEU A 328 -17.86 -13.36 -22.13
N GLU A 329 -18.88 -13.79 -21.40
CA GLU A 329 -20.28 -13.48 -21.64
C GLU A 329 -20.61 -11.97 -21.59
N CYS A 330 -19.79 -11.18 -20.88
CA CYS A 330 -19.91 -9.70 -20.84
C CYS A 330 -19.30 -9.02 -22.06
N PHE A 331 -18.66 -9.75 -22.97
CA PHE A 331 -17.87 -9.21 -24.07
C PHE A 331 -18.33 -9.77 -25.42
N PRO A 332 -18.08 -9.04 -26.54
CA PRO A 332 -17.37 -7.76 -26.62
C PRO A 332 -18.25 -6.53 -26.28
N VAL A 333 -17.64 -5.50 -25.73
CA VAL A 333 -18.30 -4.23 -25.39
C VAL A 333 -18.23 -3.27 -26.57
N GLU A 334 -19.40 -2.74 -27.02
CA GLU A 334 -19.44 -1.74 -28.09
C GLU A 334 -19.11 -0.34 -27.58
N ILE A 335 -17.95 0.17 -27.95
CA ILE A 335 -17.38 1.43 -27.43
C ILE A 335 -18.27 2.64 -27.64
N ASN A 336 -18.97 2.70 -28.79
CA ASN A 336 -19.81 3.83 -29.14
C ASN A 336 -21.16 3.88 -28.39
N ARG A 337 -21.51 2.80 -27.64
CA ARG A 337 -22.82 2.69 -26.96
C ARG A 337 -22.70 2.35 -25.47
N ALA A 338 -21.69 1.61 -25.07
CA ALA A 338 -21.57 1.07 -23.73
C ALA A 338 -21.63 2.15 -22.64
N PRO A 339 -22.31 1.91 -21.53
CA PRO A 339 -22.28 2.80 -20.37
C PRO A 339 -20.88 2.87 -19.74
N TYR A 340 -20.67 3.87 -18.89
CA TYR A 340 -19.36 4.10 -18.23
C TYR A 340 -18.88 2.88 -17.42
N ALA A 341 -19.80 2.23 -16.72
CA ALA A 341 -19.48 1.06 -15.90
C ALA A 341 -18.92 -0.09 -16.74
N ASP A 342 -19.53 -0.38 -17.90
CA ASP A 342 -19.07 -1.47 -18.78
C ASP A 342 -17.72 -1.13 -19.42
N LEU A 343 -17.50 0.13 -19.80
CA LEU A 343 -16.18 0.57 -20.29
C LEU A 343 -15.09 0.34 -19.24
N LEU A 344 -15.39 0.52 -17.94
CA LEU A 344 -14.45 0.26 -16.85
C LEU A 344 -14.17 -1.23 -16.63
N ARG A 345 -15.05 -2.13 -17.09
CA ARG A 345 -14.83 -3.59 -17.05
C ARG A 345 -13.81 -4.06 -18.09
N VAL A 346 -13.66 -3.31 -19.19
CA VAL A 346 -12.76 -3.70 -20.29
C VAL A 346 -11.29 -3.57 -19.91
N PRO A 347 -10.47 -4.65 -20.01
CA PRO A 347 -9.01 -4.56 -19.87
C PRO A 347 -8.43 -3.50 -20.80
N GLY A 348 -7.45 -2.74 -20.32
CA GLY A 348 -6.82 -1.66 -21.10
C GLY A 348 -7.60 -0.34 -21.15
N ILE A 349 -8.83 -0.26 -20.62
CA ILE A 349 -9.59 0.97 -20.49
C ILE A 349 -9.58 1.41 -19.02
N GLY A 350 -8.96 2.56 -18.75
CA GLY A 350 -8.90 3.17 -17.43
C GLY A 350 -9.94 4.27 -17.24
N VAL A 351 -10.09 4.78 -16.02
CA VAL A 351 -11.01 5.88 -15.66
C VAL A 351 -10.86 7.08 -16.58
N LYS A 352 -9.62 7.51 -16.87
CA LYS A 352 -9.35 8.65 -17.77
C LYS A 352 -9.77 8.35 -19.21
N SER A 353 -9.42 7.17 -19.72
CA SER A 353 -9.78 6.75 -21.09
C SER A 353 -11.29 6.59 -21.25
N ALA A 354 -11.98 5.96 -20.28
CA ALA A 354 -13.43 5.82 -20.29
C ALA A 354 -14.15 7.18 -20.34
N ARG A 355 -13.72 8.15 -19.52
CA ARG A 355 -14.28 9.52 -19.55
C ARG A 355 -14.04 10.22 -20.90
N ARG A 356 -12.85 10.08 -21.49
CA ARG A 356 -12.52 10.63 -22.80
C ARG A 356 -13.35 9.99 -23.90
N ILE A 357 -13.57 8.67 -23.86
CA ILE A 357 -14.46 7.94 -24.77
C ILE A 357 -15.88 8.51 -24.70
N LEU A 358 -16.45 8.63 -23.48
CA LEU A 358 -17.79 9.19 -23.29
C LEU A 358 -17.94 10.63 -23.81
N SER A 359 -16.91 11.44 -23.66
CA SER A 359 -16.91 12.81 -24.19
C SER A 359 -16.81 12.81 -25.71
N ALA A 360 -15.84 12.11 -26.29
CA ALA A 360 -15.54 12.14 -27.71
C ALA A 360 -16.67 11.54 -28.58
N ARG A 361 -17.31 10.47 -28.14
CA ARG A 361 -18.39 9.81 -28.88
C ARG A 361 -19.67 10.64 -29.02
N ARG A 362 -19.80 11.77 -28.27
CA ARG A 362 -20.93 12.72 -28.44
C ARG A 362 -20.81 13.48 -29.73
N SER A 363 -19.61 13.70 -30.24
CA SER A 363 -19.36 14.52 -31.44
C SER A 363 -19.09 13.67 -32.66
N THR A 364 -18.57 12.46 -32.53
CA THR A 364 -18.23 11.60 -33.66
C THR A 364 -18.25 10.11 -33.26
N LYS A 365 -18.50 9.25 -34.25
CA LYS A 365 -18.38 7.81 -34.09
C LYS A 365 -16.89 7.43 -33.99
N LEU A 366 -16.49 6.83 -32.88
CA LEU A 366 -15.10 6.47 -32.61
C LEU A 366 -14.68 5.22 -33.39
N THR A 367 -13.42 5.22 -33.80
CA THR A 367 -12.71 4.11 -34.43
C THR A 367 -11.62 3.57 -33.49
N PHE A 368 -11.01 2.43 -33.82
CA PHE A 368 -9.88 1.88 -33.05
C PHE A 368 -8.66 2.82 -33.02
N GLN A 369 -8.44 3.60 -34.06
CA GLN A 369 -7.36 4.59 -34.08
C GLN A 369 -7.61 5.72 -33.07
N ASP A 370 -8.87 6.16 -32.96
CA ASP A 370 -9.23 7.18 -31.96
C ASP A 370 -9.06 6.68 -30.55
N LEU A 371 -9.40 5.41 -30.26
CA LEU A 371 -9.21 4.81 -28.95
C LEU A 371 -7.75 4.84 -28.49
N LYS A 372 -6.80 4.59 -29.38
CA LYS A 372 -5.36 4.71 -29.07
C LYS A 372 -4.99 6.14 -28.66
N LYS A 373 -5.50 7.16 -29.38
CA LYS A 373 -5.28 8.59 -29.05
C LYS A 373 -5.94 8.97 -27.72
N LEU A 374 -7.07 8.35 -27.37
CA LEU A 374 -7.76 8.57 -26.09
C LEU A 374 -7.09 7.88 -24.90
N GLY A 375 -6.01 7.13 -25.14
CA GLY A 375 -5.20 6.48 -24.10
C GLY A 375 -5.67 5.08 -23.71
N VAL A 376 -6.39 4.39 -24.61
CA VAL A 376 -6.73 2.98 -24.43
C VAL A 376 -5.50 2.12 -24.72
N VAL A 377 -5.21 1.16 -23.85
CA VAL A 377 -4.13 0.17 -24.04
C VAL A 377 -4.64 -0.91 -25.00
N MET A 378 -4.49 -0.67 -26.31
CA MET A 378 -5.05 -1.52 -27.35
C MET A 378 -4.59 -2.97 -27.27
N LYS A 379 -3.34 -3.24 -26.88
CA LYS A 379 -2.81 -4.60 -26.69
C LYS A 379 -3.69 -5.46 -25.77
N ARG A 380 -4.36 -4.84 -24.80
CA ARG A 380 -5.26 -5.50 -23.85
C ARG A 380 -6.73 -5.43 -24.29
N ALA A 381 -7.17 -4.26 -24.75
CA ALA A 381 -8.58 -3.99 -25.01
C ALA A 381 -9.12 -4.68 -26.27
N VAL A 382 -8.29 -4.94 -27.27
CA VAL A 382 -8.70 -5.41 -28.61
C VAL A 382 -9.51 -6.71 -28.60
N TYR A 383 -9.30 -7.57 -27.62
CA TYR A 383 -10.02 -8.83 -27.46
C TYR A 383 -11.43 -8.69 -26.88
N PHE A 384 -11.73 -7.56 -26.28
CA PHE A 384 -12.92 -7.32 -25.45
C PHE A 384 -13.86 -6.24 -25.99
N ILE A 385 -13.55 -5.62 -27.14
CA ILE A 385 -14.29 -4.46 -27.64
C ILE A 385 -14.67 -4.58 -29.10
N THR A 386 -15.76 -3.87 -29.44
CA THR A 386 -16.15 -3.56 -30.83
C THR A 386 -16.24 -2.05 -31.06
N CYS A 387 -16.00 -1.63 -32.28
CA CYS A 387 -16.26 -0.28 -32.78
C CYS A 387 -17.18 -0.36 -33.97
N GLY A 388 -18.41 0.15 -33.84
CA GLY A 388 -19.41 0.07 -34.88
C GLY A 388 -19.84 -1.37 -35.20
N GLY A 389 -19.91 -2.22 -34.19
CA GLY A 389 -20.34 -3.60 -34.30
C GLY A 389 -19.26 -4.55 -34.86
N ARG A 390 -18.02 -4.09 -35.04
CA ARG A 390 -16.93 -4.94 -35.57
C ARG A 390 -15.75 -4.96 -34.62
N MET A 391 -15.15 -6.13 -34.48
CA MET A 391 -13.84 -6.29 -33.81
C MET A 391 -12.72 -5.82 -34.73
N MET A 392 -11.58 -5.41 -34.15
CA MET A 392 -10.41 -4.97 -34.91
C MET A 392 -9.79 -6.08 -35.76
N TYR A 393 -9.78 -7.29 -35.20
CA TYR A 393 -9.32 -8.52 -35.83
C TYR A 393 -10.36 -9.63 -35.60
N PRO A 394 -10.46 -10.64 -36.48
CA PRO A 394 -11.19 -11.85 -36.18
C PRO A 394 -10.61 -12.50 -34.91
N THR A 395 -11.28 -12.36 -33.81
CA THR A 395 -10.81 -12.84 -32.50
C THR A 395 -11.76 -13.93 -32.03
N LYS A 396 -11.19 -15.05 -31.63
CA LYS A 396 -11.96 -16.07 -30.92
C LYS A 396 -12.16 -15.62 -29.48
N LEU A 397 -13.41 -15.55 -29.02
CA LEU A 397 -13.75 -15.28 -27.62
C LEU A 397 -13.62 -16.58 -26.82
N GLU A 398 -12.40 -17.12 -26.75
CA GLU A 398 -12.04 -18.32 -26.03
C GLU A 398 -10.94 -17.96 -25.02
N GLU A 399 -11.07 -18.47 -23.81
CA GLU A 399 -10.16 -18.21 -22.70
C GLU A 399 -8.69 -18.45 -23.09
N ASP A 400 -8.38 -19.65 -23.57
CA ASP A 400 -7.01 -20.04 -23.93
C ASP A 400 -6.40 -19.15 -25.02
N TYR A 401 -7.20 -18.78 -26.00
CA TYR A 401 -6.73 -17.89 -27.07
C TYR A 401 -6.38 -16.51 -26.55
N ILE A 402 -7.25 -15.93 -25.73
CA ILE A 402 -7.07 -14.58 -25.20
C ILE A 402 -5.88 -14.55 -24.24
N VAL A 403 -5.79 -15.50 -23.31
CA VAL A 403 -4.69 -15.58 -22.35
C VAL A 403 -3.35 -15.74 -23.04
N ARG A 404 -3.24 -16.60 -24.06
CA ARG A 404 -1.99 -16.74 -24.85
C ARG A 404 -1.54 -15.44 -25.49
N ASN A 405 -2.45 -14.57 -25.88
CA ASN A 405 -2.12 -13.30 -26.53
C ASN A 405 -1.88 -12.17 -25.53
N LEU A 406 -2.43 -12.26 -24.31
CA LEU A 406 -2.20 -11.28 -23.25
C LEU A 406 -0.87 -11.49 -22.54
N THR A 407 -0.44 -12.75 -22.37
CA THR A 407 0.75 -13.09 -21.62
C THR A 407 2.04 -13.07 -22.47
N ASP A 408 3.14 -12.66 -21.85
CA ASP A 408 4.46 -12.71 -22.50
C ASP A 408 4.91 -14.19 -22.62
N PRO A 409 5.43 -14.64 -23.78
CA PRO A 409 5.98 -15.98 -23.93
C PRO A 409 7.05 -16.34 -22.90
N LYS A 410 7.88 -15.37 -22.49
CA LYS A 410 8.93 -15.57 -21.47
C LYS A 410 8.32 -15.81 -20.07
N GLU A 411 7.25 -15.12 -19.74
CA GLU A 411 6.55 -15.33 -18.47
C GLU A 411 5.86 -16.70 -18.45
N ARG A 412 5.28 -17.12 -19.56
CA ARG A 412 4.69 -18.46 -19.69
C ARG A 412 5.71 -19.58 -19.43
N ILE A 413 6.89 -19.48 -19.99
CA ILE A 413 7.98 -20.45 -19.76
C ILE A 413 8.42 -20.42 -18.29
N ARG A 414 8.57 -19.22 -17.71
CA ARG A 414 8.97 -19.05 -16.31
C ARG A 414 8.01 -19.69 -15.33
N PHE A 415 6.73 -19.64 -15.60
CA PHE A 415 5.67 -20.19 -14.74
C PHE A 415 5.20 -21.59 -15.17
N GLY A 416 5.89 -22.24 -16.12
CA GLY A 416 5.62 -23.62 -16.52
C GLY A 416 4.24 -23.85 -17.16
N SER A 417 3.67 -22.83 -17.82
CA SER A 417 2.30 -22.83 -18.30
C SER A 417 2.10 -23.44 -19.71
N ASP A 418 3.17 -23.86 -20.38
CA ASP A 418 3.04 -24.54 -21.67
C ASP A 418 2.46 -25.94 -21.49
N GLY A 419 1.16 -26.08 -21.82
CA GLY A 419 0.41 -27.31 -21.70
C GLY A 419 -0.49 -27.43 -20.45
N MET A 420 -0.50 -26.46 -19.56
CA MET A 420 -1.46 -26.37 -18.45
C MET A 420 -2.66 -25.50 -18.82
N SER A 421 -3.86 -25.89 -18.36
CA SER A 421 -4.99 -24.96 -18.32
C SER A 421 -4.60 -23.78 -17.45
N TYR A 422 -4.99 -22.54 -17.82
CA TYR A 422 -4.69 -21.31 -17.06
C TYR A 422 -5.45 -21.28 -15.72
N ARG A 423 -5.20 -22.30 -14.93
CA ARG A 423 -5.74 -22.45 -13.59
C ARG A 423 -4.97 -21.53 -12.66
N GLN A 424 -5.67 -20.90 -11.76
CA GLN A 424 -5.04 -20.12 -10.69
C GLN A 424 -4.05 -21.04 -9.95
N MET A 425 -2.77 -20.71 -10.03
CA MET A 425 -1.72 -21.42 -9.32
C MET A 425 -1.64 -20.89 -7.88
N THR A 426 -1.56 -21.80 -6.93
CA THR A 426 -1.20 -21.46 -5.55
C THR A 426 0.29 -21.16 -5.47
N LEU A 427 0.76 -20.59 -4.37
CA LEU A 427 2.18 -20.36 -4.12
C LEU A 427 3.02 -21.65 -4.15
N PHE A 428 2.37 -22.81 -4.04
CA PHE A 428 2.96 -24.15 -4.01
C PHE A 428 2.90 -24.85 -5.38
N ASP A 429 2.23 -24.26 -6.37
CA ASP A 429 2.11 -24.81 -7.71
C ASP A 429 3.14 -24.22 -8.69
N ASP A 430 3.92 -23.21 -8.29
CA ASP A 430 5.02 -22.72 -9.09
C ASP A 430 6.17 -23.72 -9.03
N GLY A 431 6.80 -24.01 -10.16
CA GLY A 431 7.83 -25.05 -10.31
C GLY A 431 9.10 -24.88 -9.46
N MET A 432 9.09 -24.00 -8.46
CA MET A 432 10.16 -23.84 -7.46
C MET A 432 9.96 -24.75 -6.23
N PHE A 433 8.82 -25.45 -6.11
CA PHE A 433 8.57 -26.38 -5.00
C PHE A 433 8.73 -27.85 -5.42
N PRO A 434 9.16 -28.75 -4.49
CA PRO A 434 9.53 -30.14 -4.80
C PRO A 434 8.42 -31.02 -5.40
N ASN A 435 7.17 -30.57 -5.44
CA ASN A 435 6.08 -31.32 -6.09
C ASN A 435 6.19 -31.30 -7.63
N GLY A 436 6.95 -30.39 -8.24
CA GLY A 436 7.30 -30.43 -9.66
C GLY A 436 8.25 -31.56 -10.04
N VAL A 437 9.06 -32.02 -9.08
CA VAL A 437 10.03 -33.12 -9.31
C VAL A 437 9.34 -34.50 -9.43
N ARG A 438 8.16 -34.67 -8.85
CA ARG A 438 7.42 -35.97 -8.94
C ARG A 438 6.81 -36.25 -10.32
N GLN A 439 6.73 -35.29 -11.21
CA GLN A 439 6.22 -35.53 -12.57
C GLN A 439 7.34 -35.96 -13.55
N GLU A 440 8.60 -35.62 -13.29
CA GLU A 440 9.70 -36.09 -14.14
C GLU A 440 10.09 -37.55 -13.89
N GLU A 441 9.93 -38.05 -12.65
CA GLU A 441 10.20 -39.47 -12.35
C GLU A 441 9.19 -40.44 -12.94
N LYS A 442 8.03 -39.99 -13.44
CA LYS A 442 7.06 -40.83 -14.14
C LYS A 442 7.26 -40.93 -15.66
N ARG A 443 8.30 -40.31 -16.21
CA ARG A 443 8.66 -40.39 -17.64
C ARG A 443 9.88 -41.26 -17.92
N ILE A 444 10.42 -41.91 -16.92
CA ILE A 444 11.52 -42.87 -17.10
C ILE A 444 11.10 -44.20 -16.46
N ILE A 445 10.09 -44.86 -17.06
CA ILE A 445 9.91 -46.32 -17.10
C ILE A 445 9.06 -46.63 -18.33
#